data_09180a971412c93a5bb18d2a65c30bc6
#
_entry.id   09180a971412c93a5bb18d2a65c30bc6
#
_cell.length_a   1.000
_cell.length_b   1.000
_cell.length_c   1.000
_cell.angle_alpha   90.00
_cell.angle_beta   90.00
_cell.angle_gamma   90.00
#
_symmetry.space_group_name_H-M   'P 1'
#
loop_
_entity.id
_entity.type
_entity.pdbx_description
1 polymer ?
#
loop_
_entity_poly.entity_id
_entity_poly.type
_entity_poly.pdbx_seq_one_letter_code
_entity_poly.pdbx_strand_id
1 'polypeptide(L)'
;MKQGFIKVAAVTVDIRVADVWHNCKEICKRMKEAEKAGAKIIVFPELCLTGYTCSDLFTQDILLKEVRRALAKVAEETRHTEALVFVGLPLAIDGELYNVAAALNDGKILGFTTKTFLPNYGEFYEMRQFRQGPKKARVISYEGEEILFGPQILYQAAEMDDLVVSAEICEDVWSPIPPSIEAAREGAIILANCSASDETIGKDSYREELIKGQSARLIAGYVYANAGDGESTTDVVFGGHNIIAENGTILKEAKRFANEMIVSEIDIFRLLSERRKNTTFQTTEERHLPKVLFHINVEETALTRSFAQTPFVPQNMAEREKRCEEILMIQAMGLKKRLVHTH
;
A
#
# COMPACT_ATOMS: atom_id res chain seq x y z
N MET A 1 -17.49 -7.89 -3.28
CA MET A 1 -17.46 -6.46 -3.68
C MET A 1 -18.85 -5.84 -3.71
N LYS A 2 -19.89 -6.53 -4.11
CA LYS A 2 -21.27 -6.00 -4.10
C LYS A 2 -21.72 -5.46 -2.74
N GLN A 3 -21.17 -6.02 -1.64
CA GLN A 3 -21.43 -5.53 -0.26
C GLN A 3 -20.50 -4.39 0.18
N GLY A 4 -19.62 -3.88 -0.69
CA GLY A 4 -18.61 -2.86 -0.36
C GLY A 4 -17.29 -3.40 0.16
N PHE A 5 -17.13 -4.71 0.32
CA PHE A 5 -15.87 -5.32 0.77
C PHE A 5 -14.95 -5.65 -0.40
N ILE A 6 -13.73 -5.12 -0.35
CA ILE A 6 -12.65 -5.41 -1.30
C ILE A 6 -11.61 -6.25 -0.61
N LYS A 7 -11.35 -7.44 -1.14
CA LYS A 7 -10.26 -8.29 -0.64
C LYS A 7 -8.93 -7.82 -1.19
N VAL A 8 -7.98 -7.59 -0.29
CA VAL A 8 -6.64 -7.10 -0.61
C VAL A 8 -5.58 -8.04 -0.08
N ALA A 9 -4.41 -8.07 -0.72
CA ALA A 9 -3.27 -8.85 -0.28
C ALA A 9 -2.01 -7.98 -0.20
N ALA A 10 -1.25 -8.11 0.88
CA ALA A 10 0.13 -7.65 1.00
C ALA A 10 1.04 -8.87 1.04
N VAL A 11 2.05 -8.91 0.16
CA VAL A 11 2.78 -10.12 -0.16
C VAL A 11 4.28 -9.89 -0.03
N THR A 12 4.95 -10.61 0.84
CA THR A 12 6.41 -10.73 0.82
C THR A 12 6.82 -11.92 -0.05
N VAL A 13 7.75 -11.69 -0.97
CA VAL A 13 8.29 -12.74 -1.85
C VAL A 13 9.67 -13.20 -1.39
N ASP A 14 9.99 -14.44 -1.69
CA ASP A 14 11.32 -15.00 -1.48
C ASP A 14 12.20 -14.61 -2.67
N ILE A 15 12.89 -13.47 -2.54
CA ILE A 15 13.70 -12.89 -3.61
C ILE A 15 15.13 -13.41 -3.57
N ARG A 16 15.83 -13.22 -4.71
CA ARG A 16 17.29 -13.31 -4.80
C ARG A 16 17.82 -12.03 -5.41
N VAL A 17 18.77 -11.41 -4.74
CA VAL A 17 19.37 -10.14 -5.19
C VAL A 17 19.91 -10.27 -6.61
N ALA A 18 19.46 -9.40 -7.51
CA ALA A 18 19.77 -9.33 -8.94
C ALA A 18 19.36 -10.57 -9.79
N ASP A 19 18.72 -11.57 -9.22
CA ASP A 19 18.16 -12.71 -9.99
C ASP A 19 16.73 -12.38 -10.42
N VAL A 20 16.60 -11.55 -11.44
CA VAL A 20 15.33 -11.01 -11.94
C VAL A 20 14.34 -12.10 -12.32
N TRP A 21 14.82 -13.22 -12.92
CA TRP A 21 13.93 -14.29 -13.36
C TRP A 21 13.45 -15.20 -12.24
N HIS A 22 14.26 -15.40 -11.20
CA HIS A 22 13.78 -16.05 -9.98
C HIS A 22 12.69 -15.20 -9.33
N ASN A 23 12.94 -13.91 -9.15
CA ASN A 23 12.01 -12.98 -8.53
C ASN A 23 10.71 -12.85 -9.33
N CYS A 24 10.79 -12.76 -10.66
CA CYS A 24 9.63 -12.78 -11.55
C CYS A 24 8.77 -14.03 -11.34
N LYS A 25 9.39 -15.21 -11.27
CA LYS A 25 8.69 -16.47 -11.04
C LYS A 25 7.99 -16.52 -9.68
N GLU A 26 8.65 -16.06 -8.63
CA GLU A 26 8.06 -16.03 -7.29
C GLU A 26 6.92 -14.99 -7.21
N ILE A 27 7.07 -13.80 -7.83
CA ILE A 27 6.00 -12.81 -7.95
C ILE A 27 4.78 -13.42 -8.66
N CYS A 28 4.96 -14.04 -9.82
CA CYS A 28 3.87 -14.68 -10.57
C CYS A 28 3.18 -15.79 -9.77
N LYS A 29 3.95 -16.59 -9.04
CA LYS A 29 3.42 -17.65 -8.16
C LYS A 29 2.58 -17.06 -7.04
N ARG A 30 3.10 -16.09 -6.31
CA ARG A 30 2.40 -15.43 -5.20
C ARG A 30 1.17 -14.65 -5.66
N MET A 31 1.24 -14.02 -6.82
CA MET A 31 0.10 -13.36 -7.44
C MET A 31 -1.07 -14.33 -7.67
N LYS A 32 -0.79 -15.51 -8.22
CA LYS A 32 -1.80 -16.57 -8.39
C LYS A 32 -2.35 -17.10 -7.06
N GLU A 33 -1.53 -17.20 -6.03
CA GLU A 33 -1.97 -17.58 -4.68
C GLU A 33 -2.90 -16.53 -4.10
N ALA A 34 -2.58 -15.22 -4.25
CA ALA A 34 -3.40 -14.11 -3.80
C ALA A 34 -4.73 -14.03 -4.55
N GLU A 35 -4.71 -14.22 -5.87
CA GLU A 35 -5.92 -14.30 -6.70
C GLU A 35 -6.82 -15.47 -6.26
N LYS A 36 -6.24 -16.66 -6.06
CA LYS A 36 -6.97 -17.83 -5.56
C LYS A 36 -7.60 -17.59 -4.18
N ALA A 37 -6.99 -16.74 -3.35
CA ALA A 37 -7.57 -16.27 -2.10
C ALA A 37 -8.68 -15.22 -2.30
N GLY A 38 -8.89 -14.75 -3.55
CA GLY A 38 -9.91 -13.78 -3.94
C GLY A 38 -9.47 -12.32 -3.85
N ALA A 39 -8.16 -12.04 -3.73
CA ALA A 39 -7.66 -10.67 -3.68
C ALA A 39 -7.88 -9.95 -5.02
N LYS A 40 -8.39 -8.72 -4.94
CA LYS A 40 -8.63 -7.82 -6.09
C LYS A 40 -7.60 -6.68 -6.15
N ILE A 41 -6.84 -6.48 -5.07
CA ILE A 41 -5.69 -5.58 -5.02
C ILE A 41 -4.55 -6.36 -4.37
N ILE A 42 -3.41 -6.45 -5.06
CA ILE A 42 -2.25 -7.22 -4.63
C ILE A 42 -1.04 -6.29 -4.63
N VAL A 43 -0.38 -6.16 -3.50
CA VAL A 43 0.77 -5.27 -3.31
C VAL A 43 2.01 -6.09 -3.00
N PHE A 44 3.04 -5.91 -3.82
CA PHE A 44 4.36 -6.48 -3.63
C PHE A 44 5.34 -5.43 -3.10
N PRO A 45 6.49 -5.83 -2.54
CA PRO A 45 7.48 -4.91 -1.97
C PRO A 45 8.14 -4.00 -3.01
N GLU A 46 8.75 -2.95 -2.50
CA GLU A 46 9.65 -2.06 -3.23
C GLU A 46 10.80 -2.84 -3.86
N LEU A 47 11.11 -2.53 -5.14
CA LEU A 47 12.21 -3.14 -5.90
C LEU A 47 12.23 -4.69 -5.89
N CYS A 48 11.12 -5.35 -5.59
CA CYS A 48 11.05 -6.80 -5.42
C CYS A 48 11.40 -7.60 -6.69
N LEU A 49 11.37 -6.97 -7.86
CA LEU A 49 11.76 -7.62 -9.11
C LEU A 49 13.29 -7.82 -9.22
N THR A 50 14.06 -7.01 -8.50
CA THR A 50 15.54 -7.10 -8.45
C THR A 50 16.08 -7.47 -7.07
N GLY A 51 15.35 -7.15 -6.03
CA GLY A 51 15.81 -6.92 -4.67
C GLY A 51 16.19 -5.45 -4.45
N TYR A 52 15.94 -4.96 -3.25
CA TYR A 52 16.29 -3.60 -2.83
C TYR A 52 17.80 -3.41 -2.70
N THR A 53 18.51 -4.45 -2.29
CA THR A 53 19.93 -4.41 -1.92
C THR A 53 20.90 -4.66 -3.10
N CYS A 54 20.49 -4.39 -4.33
CA CYS A 54 21.33 -4.53 -5.53
C CYS A 54 22.51 -3.55 -5.60
N SER A 55 22.50 -2.45 -4.83
CA SER A 55 23.57 -1.46 -4.80
C SER A 55 23.99 -0.99 -6.22
N ASP A 56 25.26 -1.00 -6.54
CA ASP A 56 25.77 -0.53 -7.84
C ASP A 56 25.36 -1.41 -9.04
N LEU A 57 24.78 -2.60 -8.80
CA LEU A 57 24.21 -3.43 -9.86
C LEU A 57 23.03 -2.74 -10.55
N PHE A 58 22.33 -1.82 -9.89
CA PHE A 58 21.27 -1.02 -10.51
C PHE A 58 21.72 -0.21 -11.73
N THR A 59 23.01 0.08 -11.85
CA THR A 59 23.57 0.80 -13.01
C THR A 59 23.92 -0.12 -14.19
N GLN A 60 23.77 -1.43 -14.05
CA GLN A 60 24.13 -2.39 -15.08
C GLN A 60 23.02 -2.54 -16.13
N ASP A 61 23.33 -2.24 -17.37
CA ASP A 61 22.39 -2.37 -18.51
C ASP A 61 21.74 -3.75 -18.60
N ILE A 62 22.49 -4.81 -18.31
CA ILE A 62 21.99 -6.17 -18.35
C ILE A 62 20.86 -6.36 -17.33
N LEU A 63 21.01 -5.86 -16.11
CA LEU A 63 19.99 -5.93 -15.09
C LEU A 63 18.71 -5.21 -15.53
N LEU A 64 18.85 -3.97 -16.01
CA LEU A 64 17.71 -3.14 -16.43
C LEU A 64 16.97 -3.71 -17.65
N LYS A 65 17.68 -4.34 -18.60
CA LYS A 65 17.08 -5.04 -19.75
C LYS A 65 16.27 -6.25 -19.30
N GLU A 66 16.81 -7.06 -18.37
CA GLU A 66 16.12 -8.23 -17.85
C GLU A 66 14.89 -7.82 -17.00
N VAL A 67 14.98 -6.72 -16.23
CA VAL A 67 13.85 -6.13 -15.50
C VAL A 67 12.69 -5.80 -16.43
N ARG A 68 12.95 -5.14 -17.59
CA ARG A 68 11.90 -4.84 -18.56
C ARG A 68 11.22 -6.09 -19.11
N ARG A 69 12.00 -7.12 -19.46
CA ARG A 69 11.47 -8.40 -19.95
C ARG A 69 10.65 -9.13 -18.89
N ALA A 70 11.15 -9.15 -17.67
CA ALA A 70 10.46 -9.78 -16.55
C ALA A 70 9.17 -9.03 -16.19
N LEU A 71 9.17 -7.69 -16.20
CA LEU A 71 7.95 -6.90 -15.99
C LEU A 71 6.90 -7.21 -17.06
N ALA A 72 7.28 -7.31 -18.34
CA ALA A 72 6.38 -7.71 -19.41
C ALA A 72 5.78 -9.12 -19.15
N LYS A 73 6.59 -10.05 -18.63
CA LYS A 73 6.12 -11.40 -18.24
C LYS A 73 5.14 -11.33 -17.07
N VAL A 74 5.42 -10.55 -16.02
CA VAL A 74 4.50 -10.37 -14.88
C VAL A 74 3.20 -9.72 -15.35
N ALA A 75 3.28 -8.68 -16.20
CA ALA A 75 2.09 -8.05 -16.78
C ALA A 75 1.24 -9.06 -17.58
N GLU A 76 1.86 -9.86 -18.44
CA GLU A 76 1.16 -10.90 -19.19
C GLU A 76 0.44 -11.91 -18.29
N GLU A 77 1.05 -12.31 -17.17
CA GLU A 77 0.42 -13.22 -16.20
C GLU A 77 -0.81 -12.58 -15.50
N THR A 78 -0.96 -11.25 -15.53
CA THR A 78 -2.18 -10.60 -15.01
C THR A 78 -3.37 -10.69 -15.98
N ARG A 79 -3.20 -11.14 -17.22
CA ARG A 79 -4.28 -11.25 -18.22
C ARG A 79 -5.44 -12.15 -17.78
N HIS A 80 -5.17 -13.05 -16.88
CA HIS A 80 -6.16 -13.96 -16.34
C HIS A 80 -6.48 -13.67 -14.88
N THR A 81 -5.93 -12.59 -14.32
CA THR A 81 -6.19 -12.18 -12.95
C THR A 81 -7.17 -11.00 -12.95
N GLU A 82 -8.18 -11.09 -12.14
CA GLU A 82 -9.15 -10.01 -11.93
C GLU A 82 -8.69 -9.11 -10.78
N ALA A 83 -7.42 -8.67 -10.82
CA ALA A 83 -6.81 -7.88 -9.77
C ALA A 83 -5.95 -6.74 -10.32
N LEU A 84 -5.90 -5.63 -9.59
CA LEU A 84 -4.89 -4.60 -9.73
C LEU A 84 -3.66 -5.02 -8.91
N VAL A 85 -2.50 -5.13 -9.58
CA VAL A 85 -1.27 -5.62 -8.98
C VAL A 85 -0.21 -4.52 -8.99
N PHE A 86 0.44 -4.28 -7.85
CA PHE A 86 1.57 -3.35 -7.73
C PHE A 86 2.86 -4.11 -7.51
N VAL A 87 3.88 -3.84 -8.35
CA VAL A 87 5.19 -4.49 -8.31
C VAL A 87 6.30 -3.45 -8.31
N GLY A 88 7.19 -3.50 -7.30
CA GLY A 88 8.35 -2.59 -7.19
C GLY A 88 9.50 -3.00 -8.12
N LEU A 89 10.08 -2.03 -8.86
CA LEU A 89 11.20 -2.25 -9.76
C LEU A 89 12.03 -0.98 -10.02
N PRO A 90 13.29 -1.10 -10.44
CA PRO A 90 14.07 0.02 -11.00
C PRO A 90 13.64 0.27 -12.45
N LEU A 91 13.44 1.53 -12.83
CA LEU A 91 13.03 1.92 -14.19
C LEU A 91 13.96 3.01 -14.74
N ALA A 92 14.62 2.74 -15.86
CA ALA A 92 15.43 3.73 -16.57
C ALA A 92 14.60 4.45 -17.63
N ILE A 93 14.47 5.78 -17.50
CA ILE A 93 13.75 6.66 -18.43
C ILE A 93 14.61 7.91 -18.66
N ASP A 94 14.76 8.32 -19.91
CA ASP A 94 15.46 9.53 -20.33
C ASP A 94 16.92 9.63 -19.78
N GLY A 95 17.58 8.48 -19.61
CA GLY A 95 18.95 8.40 -19.09
C GLY A 95 19.06 8.49 -17.56
N GLU A 96 17.94 8.55 -16.85
CA GLU A 96 17.87 8.55 -15.39
C GLU A 96 17.23 7.27 -14.86
N LEU A 97 17.58 6.89 -13.64
CA LEU A 97 17.06 5.69 -12.97
C LEU A 97 16.10 6.08 -11.85
N TYR A 98 14.93 5.45 -11.83
CA TYR A 98 13.87 5.70 -10.88
C TYR A 98 13.48 4.43 -10.13
N ASN A 99 13.14 4.58 -8.86
CA ASN A 99 12.47 3.57 -8.05
C ASN A 99 10.96 3.73 -8.26
N VAL A 100 10.30 2.71 -8.81
CA VAL A 100 8.90 2.79 -9.19
C VAL A 100 8.10 1.58 -8.74
N ALA A 101 6.79 1.79 -8.55
CA ALA A 101 5.79 0.75 -8.46
C ALA A 101 4.99 0.71 -9.78
N ALA A 102 5.08 -0.40 -10.51
CA ALA A 102 4.26 -0.64 -11.70
C ALA A 102 2.87 -1.13 -11.27
N ALA A 103 1.84 -0.48 -11.78
CA ALA A 103 0.45 -0.93 -11.68
C ALA A 103 0.09 -1.80 -12.88
N LEU A 104 -0.31 -3.04 -12.65
CA LEU A 104 -0.58 -4.05 -13.67
C LEU A 104 -2.02 -4.54 -13.56
N ASN A 105 -2.70 -4.68 -14.70
CA ASN A 105 -4.03 -5.27 -14.76
C ASN A 105 -4.32 -5.77 -16.19
N ASP A 106 -4.97 -6.90 -16.33
CA ASP A 106 -5.43 -7.48 -17.60
C ASP A 106 -4.35 -7.52 -18.70
N GLY A 107 -3.14 -7.95 -18.35
CA GLY A 107 -2.01 -8.07 -19.28
C GLY A 107 -1.33 -6.74 -19.63
N LYS A 108 -1.68 -5.64 -18.98
CA LYS A 108 -1.20 -4.29 -19.30
C LYS A 108 -0.48 -3.65 -18.13
N ILE A 109 0.46 -2.76 -18.46
CA ILE A 109 1.06 -1.82 -17.52
C ILE A 109 0.21 -0.55 -17.58
N LEU A 110 -0.43 -0.20 -16.48
CA LEU A 110 -1.33 0.96 -16.40
C LEU A 110 -0.60 2.25 -16.06
N GLY A 111 0.49 2.17 -15.32
CA GLY A 111 1.26 3.31 -14.87
C GLY A 111 2.45 2.92 -14.04
N PHE A 112 3.38 3.85 -13.90
CA PHE A 112 4.54 3.76 -13.01
C PHE A 112 4.45 4.85 -11.95
N THR A 113 4.09 4.49 -10.73
CA THR A 113 4.17 5.41 -9.58
C THR A 113 5.62 5.53 -9.16
N THR A 114 6.17 6.76 -9.16
CA THR A 114 7.56 7.02 -8.77
C THR A 114 7.67 7.31 -7.28
N LYS A 115 8.76 6.86 -6.66
CA LYS A 115 9.11 7.27 -5.29
C LYS A 115 9.36 8.77 -5.24
N THR A 116 8.70 9.45 -4.30
CA THR A 116 8.79 10.90 -4.12
C THR A 116 9.93 11.28 -3.21
N PHE A 117 10.13 10.56 -2.12
CA PHE A 117 11.18 10.81 -1.14
C PHE A 117 12.22 9.68 -1.15
N LEU A 118 13.45 10.03 -1.49
CA LEU A 118 14.57 9.09 -1.52
C LEU A 118 15.36 9.22 -0.21
N PRO A 119 15.34 8.22 0.69
CA PRO A 119 16.14 8.27 1.90
C PRO A 119 17.63 8.21 1.54
N ASN A 120 18.39 9.13 2.12
CA ASN A 120 19.85 9.21 1.95
C ASN A 120 20.50 9.65 3.26
N TYR A 121 20.20 8.92 4.31
CA TYR A 121 20.64 9.11 5.68
C TYR A 121 20.73 7.76 6.40
N GLY A 122 21.51 7.69 7.49
CA GLY A 122 21.70 6.45 8.23
C GLY A 122 22.21 5.33 7.33
N GLU A 123 21.48 4.25 7.26
CA GLU A 123 21.74 3.05 6.47
C GLU A 123 21.29 3.14 5.00
N PHE A 124 20.62 4.22 4.61
CA PHE A 124 20.06 4.37 3.26
C PHE A 124 20.93 5.22 2.34
N TYR A 125 21.10 4.78 1.08
CA TYR A 125 21.92 5.40 0.05
C TYR A 125 21.21 5.56 -1.29
N GLU A 126 19.87 5.73 -1.30
CA GLU A 126 19.08 5.66 -2.54
C GLU A 126 19.45 6.75 -3.56
N MET A 127 19.85 7.95 -3.12
CA MET A 127 20.26 9.03 -4.02
C MET A 127 21.56 8.72 -4.78
N ARG A 128 22.29 7.69 -4.40
CA ARG A 128 23.46 7.20 -5.15
C ARG A 128 23.03 6.59 -6.49
N GLN A 129 21.91 5.85 -6.51
CA GLN A 129 21.44 5.11 -7.68
C GLN A 129 20.22 5.77 -8.34
N PHE A 130 19.27 6.28 -7.56
CA PHE A 130 18.00 6.74 -8.05
C PHE A 130 17.86 8.26 -8.09
N ARG A 131 16.98 8.72 -8.99
CA ARG A 131 16.51 10.10 -9.03
C ARG A 131 15.10 10.19 -8.43
N GLN A 132 14.83 11.32 -7.80
CA GLN A 132 13.50 11.67 -7.35
C GLN A 132 12.55 11.74 -8.54
N GLY A 133 11.35 11.21 -8.39
CA GLY A 133 10.32 11.29 -9.43
C GLY A 133 9.97 12.74 -9.82
N PRO A 134 9.32 12.94 -10.96
CA PRO A 134 8.86 14.27 -11.37
C PRO A 134 7.85 14.83 -10.36
N LYS A 135 7.72 16.16 -10.29
CA LYS A 135 6.76 16.80 -9.36
C LYS A 135 5.30 16.49 -9.68
N LYS A 136 5.00 16.18 -10.95
CA LYS A 136 3.66 15.79 -11.44
C LYS A 136 3.81 14.61 -12.38
N ALA A 137 2.83 13.75 -12.40
CA ALA A 137 2.80 12.65 -13.36
C ALA A 137 2.72 13.17 -14.80
N ARG A 138 3.42 12.51 -15.69
CA ARG A 138 3.48 12.79 -17.12
C ARG A 138 3.33 11.52 -17.94
N VAL A 139 2.98 11.64 -19.19
CA VAL A 139 2.98 10.51 -20.13
C VAL A 139 4.41 10.28 -20.61
N ILE A 140 4.82 9.02 -20.66
CA ILE A 140 6.07 8.56 -21.25
C ILE A 140 5.77 7.51 -22.34
N SER A 141 6.68 7.34 -23.30
CA SER A 141 6.65 6.19 -24.20
C SER A 141 7.44 5.04 -23.58
N TYR A 142 6.76 3.90 -23.35
CA TYR A 142 7.37 2.69 -22.82
C TYR A 142 6.92 1.47 -23.63
N GLU A 143 7.87 0.76 -24.27
CA GLU A 143 7.62 -0.40 -25.16
C GLU A 143 6.57 -0.12 -26.27
N GLY A 144 6.53 1.13 -26.76
CA GLY A 144 5.61 1.57 -27.82
C GLY A 144 4.22 2.02 -27.34
N GLU A 145 3.95 1.95 -26.04
CA GLU A 145 2.70 2.40 -25.43
C GLU A 145 2.91 3.73 -24.70
N GLU A 146 1.84 4.54 -24.62
CA GLU A 146 1.80 5.75 -23.80
C GLU A 146 1.36 5.39 -22.37
N ILE A 147 2.24 5.58 -21.40
CA ILE A 147 2.02 5.18 -20.00
C ILE A 147 2.23 6.37 -19.07
N LEU A 148 1.39 6.50 -18.05
CA LEU A 148 1.59 7.49 -16.99
C LEU A 148 2.79 7.13 -16.12
N PHE A 149 3.62 8.14 -15.84
CA PHE A 149 4.82 8.04 -15.03
C PHE A 149 4.91 9.24 -14.09
N GLY A 150 5.00 9.01 -12.81
CA GLY A 150 5.12 10.05 -11.78
C GLY A 150 4.44 9.69 -10.48
N PRO A 151 4.41 10.60 -9.50
CA PRO A 151 3.74 10.37 -8.23
C PRO A 151 2.22 10.46 -8.38
N GLN A 152 1.50 9.93 -7.40
CA GLN A 152 0.08 10.22 -7.20
C GLN A 152 -0.82 9.93 -8.43
N ILE A 153 -0.64 8.78 -9.05
CA ILE A 153 -1.56 8.28 -10.08
C ILE A 153 -2.76 7.63 -9.39
N LEU A 154 -3.97 7.95 -9.83
CA LEU A 154 -5.20 7.32 -9.36
C LEU A 154 -5.60 6.18 -10.31
N TYR A 155 -5.83 4.99 -9.75
CA TYR A 155 -6.33 3.84 -10.47
C TYR A 155 -7.78 3.60 -10.04
N GLN A 156 -8.73 3.78 -10.96
CA GLN A 156 -10.16 3.62 -10.68
C GLN A 156 -10.69 2.35 -11.34
N ALA A 157 -11.45 1.55 -10.60
CA ALA A 157 -12.14 0.41 -11.19
C ALA A 157 -13.23 0.88 -12.16
N ALA A 158 -13.24 0.33 -13.38
CA ALA A 158 -14.23 0.69 -14.41
C ALA A 158 -15.64 0.24 -14.01
N GLU A 159 -15.75 -0.87 -13.27
CA GLU A 159 -17.01 -1.49 -12.84
C GLU A 159 -17.49 -1.02 -11.47
N MET A 160 -16.69 -0.19 -10.76
CA MET A 160 -17.00 0.29 -9.41
C MET A 160 -16.37 1.66 -9.15
N ASP A 161 -17.07 2.73 -9.46
CA ASP A 161 -16.58 4.12 -9.38
C ASP A 161 -16.02 4.51 -8.00
N ASP A 162 -16.56 3.91 -6.94
CA ASP A 162 -16.13 4.14 -5.55
C ASP A 162 -14.77 3.48 -5.21
N LEU A 163 -14.28 2.58 -6.06
CA LEU A 163 -13.00 1.92 -5.86
C LEU A 163 -11.89 2.66 -6.60
N VAL A 164 -11.24 3.56 -5.90
CA VAL A 164 -10.06 4.28 -6.38
C VAL A 164 -8.87 3.92 -5.52
N VAL A 165 -7.78 3.51 -6.16
CA VAL A 165 -6.52 3.09 -5.52
C VAL A 165 -5.42 4.05 -5.92
N SER A 166 -4.49 4.35 -5.02
CA SER A 166 -3.23 5.02 -5.35
C SER A 166 -2.07 4.31 -4.68
N ALA A 167 -0.88 4.44 -5.24
CA ALA A 167 0.33 3.85 -4.67
C ALA A 167 1.30 4.94 -4.20
N GLU A 168 2.10 4.59 -3.20
CA GLU A 168 3.29 5.31 -2.75
C GLU A 168 4.37 4.30 -2.36
N ILE A 169 5.62 4.73 -2.16
CA ILE A 169 6.74 3.80 -2.00
C ILE A 169 7.49 4.11 -0.71
N CYS A 170 7.48 3.16 0.21
CA CYS A 170 8.32 3.10 1.42
C CYS A 170 8.43 4.45 2.16
N GLU A 171 9.55 5.17 1.99
CA GLU A 171 9.86 6.45 2.62
C GLU A 171 8.76 7.51 2.44
N ASP A 172 7.97 7.39 1.39
CA ASP A 172 6.86 8.33 1.13
C ASP A 172 5.92 8.45 2.33
N VAL A 173 5.58 7.34 3.00
CA VAL A 173 4.69 7.38 4.19
C VAL A 173 5.38 7.91 5.44
N TRP A 174 6.72 7.85 5.52
CA TRP A 174 7.50 8.36 6.65
C TRP A 174 7.71 9.88 6.59
N SER A 175 7.50 10.47 5.41
CA SER A 175 7.66 11.91 5.19
C SER A 175 6.58 12.70 5.95
N PRO A 176 6.84 13.98 6.28
CA PRO A 176 5.85 14.84 6.93
C PRO A 176 4.56 15.05 6.12
N ILE A 177 4.66 15.01 4.79
CA ILE A 177 3.53 15.15 3.85
C ILE A 177 3.59 13.99 2.84
N PRO A 178 3.06 12.81 3.21
CA PRO A 178 3.00 11.67 2.29
C PRO A 178 2.18 11.96 1.02
N PRO A 179 2.57 11.42 -0.14
CA PRO A 179 1.80 11.54 -1.38
C PRO A 179 0.35 11.04 -1.26
N SER A 180 0.12 10.04 -0.41
CA SER A 180 -1.21 9.48 -0.12
C SER A 180 -2.21 10.51 0.43
N ILE A 181 -1.75 11.63 1.01
CA ILE A 181 -2.65 12.69 1.50
C ILE A 181 -3.43 13.28 0.34
N GLU A 182 -2.75 13.75 -0.70
CA GLU A 182 -3.42 14.36 -1.85
C GLU A 182 -4.20 13.32 -2.66
N ALA A 183 -3.65 12.12 -2.83
CA ALA A 183 -4.37 11.03 -3.47
C ALA A 183 -5.71 10.73 -2.78
N ALA A 184 -5.75 10.69 -1.44
CA ALA A 184 -6.98 10.47 -0.68
C ALA A 184 -7.96 11.65 -0.80
N ARG A 185 -7.47 12.91 -0.83
CA ARG A 185 -8.28 14.10 -1.04
C ARG A 185 -8.92 14.12 -2.43
N GLU A 186 -8.26 13.54 -3.44
CA GLU A 186 -8.78 13.40 -4.80
C GLU A 186 -9.57 12.10 -5.05
N GLY A 187 -9.79 11.30 -4.00
CA GLY A 187 -10.73 10.19 -4.02
C GLY A 187 -10.15 8.81 -3.80
N ALA A 188 -8.82 8.64 -3.69
CA ALA A 188 -8.28 7.34 -3.36
C ALA A 188 -8.83 6.84 -2.03
N ILE A 189 -9.44 5.65 -2.04
CA ILE A 189 -10.03 5.01 -0.86
C ILE A 189 -9.16 3.86 -0.34
N ILE A 190 -8.29 3.33 -1.19
CA ILE A 190 -7.27 2.34 -0.83
C ILE A 190 -5.90 2.87 -1.23
N LEU A 191 -4.95 2.77 -0.33
CA LEU A 191 -3.56 3.20 -0.50
C LEU A 191 -2.66 1.97 -0.46
N ALA A 192 -1.89 1.76 -1.51
CA ALA A 192 -0.91 0.69 -1.64
C ALA A 192 0.48 1.25 -1.35
N ASN A 193 1.25 0.59 -0.50
CA ASN A 193 2.64 0.97 -0.24
C ASN A 193 3.57 -0.22 -0.52
N CYS A 194 4.39 -0.07 -1.56
CA CYS A 194 5.47 -0.99 -1.88
C CYS A 194 6.69 -0.58 -1.04
N SER A 195 7.11 -1.41 -0.08
CA SER A 195 8.12 -1.02 0.91
C SER A 195 9.30 -1.98 0.97
N ALA A 196 10.46 -1.41 1.30
CA ALA A 196 11.65 -2.13 1.76
C ALA A 196 12.18 -1.40 3.01
N SER A 197 11.43 -1.52 4.09
CA SER A 197 11.79 -0.94 5.39
C SER A 197 12.52 -1.99 6.22
N ASP A 198 13.75 -1.67 6.59
CA ASP A 198 14.61 -2.52 7.41
C ASP A 198 14.10 -2.67 8.84
N GLU A 199 14.69 -3.60 9.57
CA GLU A 199 14.37 -3.86 10.97
C GLU A 199 15.43 -3.28 11.89
N THR A 200 14.99 -2.42 12.81
CA THR A 200 15.73 -2.00 13.99
C THR A 200 14.87 -2.24 15.23
N ILE A 201 15.48 -2.26 16.42
CA ILE A 201 14.76 -2.52 17.67
C ILE A 201 13.68 -1.45 17.91
N GLY A 202 12.41 -1.88 17.99
CA GLY A 202 11.25 -1.00 18.21
C GLY A 202 10.68 -0.35 16.96
N LYS A 203 11.28 -0.53 15.78
CA LYS A 203 10.77 0.03 14.51
C LYS A 203 9.46 -0.61 14.05
N ASP A 204 9.22 -1.84 14.45
CA ASP A 204 7.96 -2.55 14.18
C ASP A 204 6.75 -1.82 14.78
N SER A 205 6.82 -1.48 16.06
CA SER A 205 5.76 -0.75 16.75
C SER A 205 5.55 0.64 16.14
N TYR A 206 6.64 1.34 15.84
CA TYR A 206 6.55 2.65 15.17
C TYR A 206 5.94 2.55 13.77
N ARG A 207 6.30 1.52 12.99
CA ARG A 207 5.72 1.24 11.67
C ARG A 207 4.22 0.94 11.77
N GLU A 208 3.82 0.11 12.75
CA GLU A 208 2.41 -0.18 13.01
C GLU A 208 1.62 1.10 13.31
N GLU A 209 2.11 1.92 14.24
CA GLU A 209 1.46 3.17 14.63
C GLU A 209 1.38 4.15 13.46
N LEU A 210 2.42 4.24 12.62
CA LEU A 210 2.46 5.09 11.43
C LEU A 210 1.39 4.67 10.42
N ILE A 211 1.33 3.40 10.06
CA ILE A 211 0.37 2.88 9.07
C ILE A 211 -1.06 3.00 9.60
N LYS A 212 -1.28 2.63 10.85
CA LYS A 212 -2.55 2.81 11.54
C LYS A 212 -2.98 4.28 11.58
N GLY A 213 -2.08 5.17 11.96
CA GLY A 213 -2.33 6.62 12.00
C GLY A 213 -2.62 7.21 10.63
N GLN A 214 -1.91 6.79 9.58
CA GLN A 214 -2.13 7.26 8.22
C GLN A 214 -3.48 6.78 7.68
N SER A 215 -3.84 5.50 7.88
CA SER A 215 -5.16 4.98 7.49
C SER A 215 -6.31 5.71 8.21
N ALA A 216 -6.14 6.06 9.50
CA ALA A 216 -7.12 6.82 10.28
C ALA A 216 -7.27 8.26 9.77
N ARG A 217 -6.15 8.97 9.58
CA ARG A 217 -6.14 10.35 9.10
C ARG A 217 -6.82 10.51 7.75
N LEU A 218 -6.60 9.53 6.86
CA LEU A 218 -7.13 9.57 5.51
C LEU A 218 -8.49 8.87 5.36
N ILE A 219 -9.00 8.27 6.44
CA ILE A 219 -10.22 7.43 6.43
C ILE A 219 -10.17 6.50 5.23
N ALA A 220 -9.13 5.69 5.17
CA ALA A 220 -8.78 4.85 4.02
C ALA A 220 -8.37 3.44 4.44
N GLY A 221 -8.45 2.51 3.49
CA GLY A 221 -7.72 1.25 3.56
C GLY A 221 -6.25 1.49 3.22
N TYR A 222 -5.34 0.86 3.95
CA TYR A 222 -3.90 0.94 3.71
C TYR A 222 -3.30 -0.45 3.61
N VAL A 223 -2.62 -0.73 2.50
CA VAL A 223 -2.01 -2.04 2.21
C VAL A 223 -0.50 -1.85 2.09
N TYR A 224 0.23 -2.26 3.10
CA TYR A 224 1.67 -2.11 3.21
C TYR A 224 2.36 -3.46 3.01
N ALA A 225 3.15 -3.60 1.95
CA ALA A 225 3.92 -4.80 1.64
C ALA A 225 5.41 -4.53 1.81
N ASN A 226 6.09 -5.30 2.66
CA ASN A 226 7.48 -5.07 3.03
C ASN A 226 8.41 -6.17 2.51
N ALA A 227 9.64 -5.78 2.16
CA ALA A 227 10.73 -6.72 1.84
C ALA A 227 11.04 -7.64 3.03
N GLY A 228 11.46 -8.85 2.74
CA GLY A 228 11.75 -9.86 3.75
C GLY A 228 13.05 -10.60 3.51
N ASP A 229 13.06 -11.87 3.82
CA ASP A 229 14.21 -12.75 3.61
C ASP A 229 14.57 -12.85 2.12
N GLY A 230 15.85 -12.92 1.83
CA GLY A 230 16.39 -12.97 0.46
C GLY A 230 17.18 -11.71 0.06
N GLU A 231 16.99 -10.59 0.74
CA GLU A 231 17.80 -9.40 0.59
C GLU A 231 19.21 -9.58 1.18
N SER A 232 20.18 -8.78 0.70
CA SER A 232 21.53 -8.77 1.30
C SER A 232 21.49 -8.18 2.71
N THR A 233 22.27 -8.76 3.62
CA THR A 233 22.35 -8.34 5.02
C THR A 233 23.66 -7.61 5.34
N THR A 234 24.28 -6.95 4.36
CA THR A 234 25.51 -6.20 4.55
C THR A 234 25.32 -5.07 5.56
N ASP A 235 24.30 -4.22 5.34
CA ASP A 235 24.02 -3.05 6.18
C ASP A 235 22.67 -3.11 6.87
N VAL A 236 21.70 -3.86 6.32
CA VAL A 236 20.30 -3.87 6.72
C VAL A 236 19.75 -5.30 6.82
N VAL A 237 18.68 -5.47 7.58
CA VAL A 237 17.92 -6.73 7.66
C VAL A 237 16.44 -6.40 7.45
N PHE A 238 15.74 -7.19 6.64
CA PHE A 238 14.32 -7.00 6.35
C PHE A 238 13.47 -8.09 6.99
N GLY A 239 12.33 -7.69 7.54
CA GLY A 239 11.49 -8.57 8.34
C GLY A 239 10.22 -9.07 7.67
N GLY A 240 9.88 -8.62 6.46
CA GLY A 240 8.63 -9.02 5.81
C GLY A 240 7.37 -8.55 6.55
N HIS A 241 7.46 -7.44 7.29
CA HIS A 241 6.39 -6.93 8.14
C HIS A 241 5.28 -6.28 7.30
N ASN A 242 4.41 -7.11 6.72
CA ASN A 242 3.24 -6.65 5.98
C ASN A 242 2.11 -6.22 6.93
N ILE A 243 1.38 -5.16 6.57
CA ILE A 243 0.27 -4.61 7.37
C ILE A 243 -0.89 -4.25 6.47
N ILE A 244 -2.11 -4.65 6.84
CA ILE A 244 -3.36 -4.18 6.24
C ILE A 244 -4.15 -3.44 7.32
N ALA A 245 -4.44 -2.16 7.08
CA ALA A 245 -5.17 -1.31 7.99
C ALA A 245 -6.41 -0.68 7.34
N GLU A 246 -7.43 -0.37 8.14
CA GLU A 246 -8.67 0.29 7.74
C GLU A 246 -9.05 1.32 8.80
N ASN A 247 -9.05 2.60 8.44
CA ASN A 247 -9.51 3.69 9.32
C ASN A 247 -9.02 3.57 10.77
N GLY A 248 -7.71 3.43 10.95
CA GLY A 248 -7.07 3.34 12.26
C GLY A 248 -7.17 1.98 12.95
N THR A 249 -7.59 0.95 12.25
CA THR A 249 -7.64 -0.42 12.78
C THR A 249 -6.73 -1.32 11.95
N ILE A 250 -5.81 -2.04 12.60
CA ILE A 250 -5.06 -3.10 11.93
C ILE A 250 -6.00 -4.29 11.71
N LEU A 251 -6.22 -4.65 10.45
CA LEU A 251 -7.05 -5.79 10.08
C LEU A 251 -6.26 -7.08 10.06
N LYS A 252 -5.02 -7.00 9.59
CA LYS A 252 -4.11 -8.13 9.49
C LYS A 252 -2.66 -7.65 9.50
N GLU A 253 -1.81 -8.42 10.14
CA GLU A 253 -0.37 -8.17 10.27
C GLU A 253 0.38 -9.48 10.07
N ALA A 254 1.50 -9.44 9.33
CA ALA A 254 2.37 -10.58 9.13
C ALA A 254 3.33 -10.76 10.31
N LYS A 255 3.72 -11.98 10.57
CA LYS A 255 4.82 -12.24 11.49
C LYS A 255 6.12 -11.72 10.88
N ARG A 256 6.89 -10.99 11.68
CA ARG A 256 8.23 -10.58 11.26
C ARG A 256 9.14 -11.77 11.07
N PHE A 257 10.11 -11.61 10.17
CA PHE A 257 11.10 -12.62 9.79
C PHE A 257 10.49 -13.87 9.17
N ALA A 258 9.36 -13.68 8.48
CA ALA A 258 8.71 -14.71 7.67
C ALA A 258 8.22 -14.07 6.36
N ASN A 259 8.44 -14.75 5.24
CA ASN A 259 7.94 -14.29 3.94
C ASN A 259 6.47 -14.72 3.80
N GLU A 260 5.58 -13.96 4.43
CA GLU A 260 4.15 -14.25 4.45
C GLU A 260 3.37 -13.41 3.44
N MET A 261 2.27 -13.97 2.98
CA MET A 261 1.19 -13.24 2.35
C MET A 261 0.07 -13.09 3.38
N ILE A 262 -0.38 -11.87 3.60
CA ILE A 262 -1.57 -11.60 4.39
C ILE A 262 -2.71 -11.10 3.50
N VAL A 263 -3.92 -11.52 3.83
CA VAL A 263 -5.14 -11.18 3.09
C VAL A 263 -6.21 -10.72 4.07
N SER A 264 -6.92 -9.65 3.73
CA SER A 264 -8.08 -9.16 4.49
C SER A 264 -9.05 -8.42 3.58
N GLU A 265 -10.24 -8.10 4.08
CA GLU A 265 -11.25 -7.35 3.36
C GLU A 265 -11.37 -5.92 3.92
N ILE A 266 -11.29 -4.91 3.03
CA ILE A 266 -11.52 -3.49 3.35
C ILE A 266 -12.96 -3.14 3.01
N ASP A 267 -13.67 -2.50 3.94
CA ASP A 267 -15.04 -2.02 3.78
C ASP A 267 -15.06 -0.60 3.22
N ILE A 268 -15.05 -0.47 1.89
CA ILE A 268 -15.01 0.85 1.24
C ILE A 268 -16.33 1.63 1.41
N PHE A 269 -17.47 0.97 1.55
CA PHE A 269 -18.75 1.67 1.79
C PHE A 269 -18.78 2.32 3.17
N ARG A 270 -18.23 1.65 4.17
CA ARG A 270 -18.03 2.24 5.50
C ARG A 270 -17.07 3.42 5.44
N LEU A 271 -15.91 3.27 4.78
CA LEU A 271 -14.93 4.36 4.64
C LEU A 271 -15.54 5.59 3.97
N LEU A 272 -16.28 5.42 2.88
CA LEU A 272 -16.98 6.51 2.20
C LEU A 272 -18.05 7.16 3.09
N SER A 273 -18.78 6.33 3.86
CA SER A 273 -19.75 6.84 4.83
C SER A 273 -19.09 7.69 5.91
N GLU A 274 -17.95 7.25 6.45
CA GLU A 274 -17.20 8.01 7.45
C GLU A 274 -16.62 9.31 6.88
N ARG A 275 -16.09 9.30 5.63
CA ARG A 275 -15.67 10.53 4.95
C ARG A 275 -16.82 11.53 4.79
N ARG A 276 -18.02 11.08 4.41
CA ARG A 276 -19.21 11.94 4.27
C ARG A 276 -19.66 12.56 5.59
N LYS A 277 -19.50 11.85 6.71
CA LYS A 277 -19.82 12.36 8.05
C LYS A 277 -18.78 13.35 8.58
N ASN A 278 -17.54 13.20 8.14
CA ASN A 278 -16.43 14.02 8.62
C ASN A 278 -16.33 15.33 7.82
N THR A 279 -16.90 16.40 8.36
CA THR A 279 -16.94 17.72 7.70
C THR A 279 -15.57 18.37 7.55
N THR A 280 -14.54 17.87 8.23
CA THR A 280 -13.16 18.35 8.12
C THR A 280 -12.33 17.55 7.10
N PHE A 281 -12.86 16.45 6.58
CA PHE A 281 -12.25 15.73 5.47
C PHE A 281 -12.56 16.47 4.17
N GLN A 282 -11.72 17.46 3.85
CA GLN A 282 -11.91 18.28 2.65
C GLN A 282 -11.39 17.54 1.42
N THR A 283 -12.30 17.22 0.51
CA THR A 283 -11.92 16.86 -0.86
C THR A 283 -11.51 18.13 -1.60
N THR A 284 -10.61 18.00 -2.59
CA THR A 284 -10.25 19.13 -3.44
C THR A 284 -11.34 19.36 -4.51
N GLU A 285 -11.68 20.63 -4.77
CA GLU A 285 -12.61 21.01 -5.83
C GLU A 285 -11.93 20.86 -7.20
N GLU A 286 -10.67 21.23 -7.30
CA GLU A 286 -9.86 21.10 -8.51
C GLU A 286 -9.15 19.74 -8.47
N ARG A 287 -9.69 18.77 -9.22
CA ARG A 287 -9.06 17.47 -9.43
C ARG A 287 -8.02 17.58 -10.54
N HIS A 288 -6.76 17.30 -10.23
CA HIS A 288 -5.63 17.42 -11.15
C HIS A 288 -4.74 16.19 -11.20
N LEU A 289 -5.00 15.20 -10.34
CA LEU A 289 -4.28 13.93 -10.42
C LEU A 289 -4.78 13.10 -11.61
N PRO A 290 -3.88 12.54 -12.40
CA PRO A 290 -4.26 11.71 -13.54
C PRO A 290 -4.90 10.43 -13.06
N LYS A 291 -5.90 9.97 -13.83
CA LYS A 291 -6.67 8.78 -13.51
C LYS A 291 -6.57 7.76 -14.64
N VAL A 292 -6.33 6.50 -14.27
CA VAL A 292 -6.30 5.36 -15.18
C VAL A 292 -7.38 4.36 -14.75
N LEU A 293 -8.10 3.80 -15.71
CA LEU A 293 -9.08 2.76 -15.43
C LEU A 293 -8.41 1.38 -15.39
N PHE A 294 -8.86 0.55 -14.47
CA PHE A 294 -8.54 -0.88 -14.43
C PHE A 294 -9.83 -1.70 -14.35
N HIS A 295 -9.77 -2.95 -14.76
CA HIS A 295 -10.92 -3.84 -14.85
C HIS A 295 -10.88 -4.93 -13.78
N ILE A 296 -12.02 -5.16 -13.15
CA ILE A 296 -12.24 -6.21 -12.16
C ILE A 296 -13.65 -6.77 -12.31
N ASN A 297 -13.83 -8.05 -11.95
CA ASN A 297 -15.17 -8.59 -11.85
C ASN A 297 -15.79 -8.25 -10.48
N VAL A 298 -16.95 -7.59 -10.49
CA VAL A 298 -17.69 -7.20 -9.28
C VAL A 298 -18.63 -8.31 -8.87
N GLU A 299 -18.20 -9.10 -7.91
CA GLU A 299 -18.95 -10.20 -7.33
C GLU A 299 -19.07 -10.09 -5.82
N GLU A 300 -19.80 -11.00 -5.17
CA GLU A 300 -19.86 -11.04 -3.72
C GLU A 300 -18.54 -11.49 -3.13
N THR A 301 -18.04 -10.75 -2.12
CA THR A 301 -16.78 -11.08 -1.45
C THR A 301 -17.02 -12.07 -0.32
N ALA A 302 -16.36 -13.22 -0.37
CA ALA A 302 -16.32 -14.15 0.76
C ALA A 302 -15.48 -13.55 1.89
N LEU A 303 -16.10 -13.23 3.02
CA LEU A 303 -15.45 -12.60 4.15
C LEU A 303 -14.68 -13.61 5.00
N THR A 304 -13.47 -13.26 5.39
CA THR A 304 -12.64 -14.01 6.34
C THR A 304 -12.49 -13.27 7.67
N ARG A 305 -12.78 -11.95 7.70
CA ARG A 305 -12.77 -11.16 8.93
C ARG A 305 -14.02 -11.44 9.77
N SER A 306 -13.87 -11.43 11.08
CA SER A 306 -14.96 -11.54 12.04
C SER A 306 -15.44 -10.18 12.49
N PHE A 307 -16.73 -10.09 12.80
CA PHE A 307 -17.35 -8.89 13.37
C PHE A 307 -17.79 -9.19 14.81
N ALA A 308 -17.49 -8.25 15.74
CA ALA A 308 -17.92 -8.40 17.11
C ALA A 308 -19.47 -8.38 17.19
N GLN A 309 -20.06 -9.40 17.82
CA GLN A 309 -21.50 -9.45 18.03
C GLN A 309 -21.98 -8.36 19.00
N THR A 310 -21.09 -7.89 19.87
CA THR A 310 -21.33 -6.81 20.82
C THR A 310 -20.32 -5.68 20.60
N PRO A 311 -20.47 -4.86 19.51
CA PRO A 311 -19.44 -3.92 19.10
C PRO A 311 -19.17 -2.81 20.14
N PHE A 312 -20.11 -2.57 21.06
CA PHE A 312 -19.98 -1.54 22.11
C PHE A 312 -19.36 -2.07 23.40
N VAL A 313 -19.20 -3.38 23.56
CA VAL A 313 -18.71 -4.03 24.76
C VAL A 313 -17.40 -4.75 24.47
N PRO A 314 -16.25 -4.25 24.95
CA PRO A 314 -14.98 -4.94 24.75
C PRO A 314 -14.98 -6.35 25.34
N GLN A 315 -14.40 -7.29 24.62
CA GLN A 315 -14.26 -8.67 25.08
C GLN A 315 -13.16 -8.78 26.18
N ASN A 316 -12.13 -7.97 26.08
CA ASN A 316 -11.06 -7.89 27.07
C ASN A 316 -11.57 -7.20 28.34
N MET A 317 -11.39 -7.85 29.52
CA MET A 317 -11.85 -7.31 30.81
C MET A 317 -11.20 -5.97 31.16
N ALA A 318 -9.88 -5.83 30.99
CA ALA A 318 -9.16 -4.59 31.33
C ALA A 318 -9.66 -3.41 30.44
N GLU A 319 -9.84 -3.66 29.14
CA GLU A 319 -10.44 -2.67 28.25
C GLU A 319 -11.89 -2.31 28.63
N ARG A 320 -12.65 -3.29 29.06
CA ARG A 320 -14.06 -3.09 29.50
C ARG A 320 -14.10 -2.24 30.77
N GLU A 321 -13.28 -2.54 31.77
CA GLU A 321 -13.17 -1.75 32.99
C GLU A 321 -12.79 -0.31 32.69
N LYS A 322 -11.72 -0.10 31.91
CA LYS A 322 -11.31 1.22 31.46
C LYS A 322 -12.45 1.98 30.77
N ARG A 323 -13.16 1.33 29.85
CA ARG A 323 -14.28 1.94 29.11
C ARG A 323 -15.46 2.27 30.04
N CYS A 324 -15.78 1.40 31.00
CA CYS A 324 -16.82 1.67 31.99
C CYS A 324 -16.46 2.88 32.85
N GLU A 325 -15.22 2.97 33.32
CA GLU A 325 -14.72 4.11 34.09
C GLU A 325 -14.80 5.40 33.29
N GLU A 326 -14.35 5.40 32.02
CA GLU A 326 -14.42 6.56 31.13
C GLU A 326 -15.89 7.03 30.93
N ILE A 327 -16.82 6.10 30.72
CA ILE A 327 -18.26 6.41 30.57
C ILE A 327 -18.80 7.09 31.83
N LEU A 328 -18.51 6.50 33.01
CA LEU A 328 -18.95 7.05 34.29
C LEU A 328 -18.36 8.44 34.55
N MET A 329 -17.09 8.65 34.26
CA MET A 329 -16.43 9.95 34.42
C MET A 329 -16.99 10.99 33.47
N ILE A 330 -17.25 10.67 32.21
CA ILE A 330 -17.88 11.59 31.25
C ILE A 330 -19.27 12.00 31.73
N GLN A 331 -20.09 11.06 32.20
CA GLN A 331 -21.42 11.35 32.74
C GLN A 331 -21.36 12.19 34.01
N ALA A 332 -20.46 11.83 34.95
CA ALA A 332 -20.29 12.55 36.21
C ALA A 332 -19.85 14.00 35.98
N MET A 333 -18.91 14.23 35.07
CA MET A 333 -18.46 15.60 34.74
C MET A 333 -19.55 16.43 34.05
N GLY A 334 -20.34 15.82 33.17
CA GLY A 334 -21.50 16.47 32.56
C GLY A 334 -22.55 16.87 33.60
N LEU A 335 -22.88 15.97 34.54
CA LEU A 335 -23.83 16.22 35.62
C LEU A 335 -23.30 17.29 36.60
N LYS A 336 -22.04 17.16 37.05
CA LYS A 336 -21.38 18.12 37.94
C LYS A 336 -21.51 19.55 37.40
N LYS A 337 -21.23 19.77 36.11
CA LYS A 337 -21.33 21.11 35.52
C LYS A 337 -22.74 21.67 35.57
N ARG A 338 -23.75 20.86 35.36
CA ARG A 338 -25.17 21.25 35.43
C ARG A 338 -25.59 21.61 36.87
N LEU A 339 -25.20 20.75 37.84
CA LEU A 339 -25.50 21.01 39.26
C LEU A 339 -24.83 22.30 39.76
N VAL A 340 -23.57 22.55 39.42
CA VAL A 340 -22.86 23.79 39.77
C VAL A 340 -23.53 25.00 39.13
N HIS A 341 -24.12 24.85 37.95
CA HIS A 341 -24.82 26.01 37.28
C HIS A 341 -26.19 26.29 37.86
N THR A 342 -26.89 25.28 38.36
CA THR A 342 -28.28 25.43 38.85
C THR A 342 -28.36 25.73 40.36
N HIS A 343 -27.22 25.66 41.09
CA HIS A 343 -27.08 25.78 42.56
C HIS A 343 -27.80 24.69 43.33
#